data_b200687b3b1d5f415782ef7a9579392d
#
_entry.id   b200687b3b1d5f415782ef7a9579392d
#
_cell.length_a   1.000
_cell.length_b   1.000
_cell.length_c   1.000
_cell.angle_alpha   90.00
_cell.angle_beta   90.00
_cell.angle_gamma   90.00
#
_symmetry.space_group_name_H-M   'P 1'
#
loop_
_entity.id
_entity.type
_entity.pdbx_description
1 polymer ?
#
loop_
_entity_poly.entity_id
_entity_poly.type
_entity_poly.pdbx_seq_one_letter_code
_entity_poly.pdbx_strand_id
1 'polypeptide(L)'
;MINFDEMVDRFLESEIRVRTIGRYYPSEVGQCMRKTWYTFRNPKPLDKELKKIFEAGNRLHEFVADVFKSDKNPEVELIEKEIPFEIAVDNFIISGRIDDLIHIKLSKQQALVEVKSTKDLDYLEEPNESHVLQLQLYLHANNVQDGILLYLEKNTLKSKTFHITYDEKMYNHIIERFRELHKKLVTTTLPLPEARLNEDKQWMCRSCPYNKECFRDTPDGELSGFLPSK
;
A
#
# COMPACT_ATOMS: atom_id res chain seq x y z
N MET A 1 22.24 -29.15 14.48
CA MET A 1 21.03 -29.30 13.64
C MET A 1 20.87 -28.01 12.84
N ILE A 2 20.55 -28.07 11.54
CA ILE A 2 20.33 -26.88 10.72
C ILE A 2 19.00 -26.24 11.13
N ASN A 3 19.00 -24.93 11.46
CA ASN A 3 17.79 -24.18 11.74
C ASN A 3 17.42 -23.36 10.50
N PHE A 4 16.42 -23.82 9.75
CA PHE A 4 16.00 -23.19 8.49
C PHE A 4 15.33 -21.83 8.73
N ASP A 5 14.58 -21.65 9.82
CA ASP A 5 13.97 -20.35 10.15
C ASP A 5 15.01 -19.26 10.37
N GLU A 6 16.09 -19.58 11.10
CA GLU A 6 17.20 -18.64 11.24
C GLU A 6 17.91 -18.32 9.91
N MET A 7 17.98 -19.29 9.00
CA MET A 7 18.55 -19.05 7.66
C MET A 7 17.68 -18.08 6.86
N VAL A 8 16.35 -18.25 6.91
CA VAL A 8 15.39 -17.32 6.27
C VAL A 8 15.52 -15.94 6.91
N ASP A 9 15.57 -15.85 8.23
CA ASP A 9 15.72 -14.58 8.94
C ASP A 9 16.98 -13.83 8.49
N ARG A 10 18.12 -14.53 8.42
CA ARG A 10 19.39 -13.94 7.93
C ARG A 10 19.33 -13.53 6.45
N PHE A 11 18.69 -14.34 5.61
CA PHE A 11 18.51 -14.03 4.19
C PHE A 11 17.68 -12.77 3.98
N LEU A 12 16.65 -12.56 4.79
CA LEU A 12 15.75 -11.39 4.74
C LEU A 12 16.26 -10.21 5.58
N GLU A 13 17.42 -10.33 6.21
CA GLU A 13 17.99 -9.21 6.97
C GLU A 13 18.29 -8.05 6.03
N SER A 14 17.81 -6.88 6.40
CA SER A 14 18.00 -5.65 5.64
C SER A 14 18.24 -4.49 6.56
N GLU A 15 19.00 -3.52 6.11
CA GLU A 15 19.23 -2.27 6.81
C GLU A 15 17.93 -1.48 7.02
N ILE A 16 17.95 -0.60 8.03
CA ILE A 16 16.83 0.32 8.27
C ILE A 16 16.73 1.25 7.07
N ARG A 17 15.60 1.22 6.38
CA ARG A 17 15.35 2.10 5.25
C ARG A 17 15.03 3.51 5.74
N VAL A 18 16.00 4.40 5.60
CA VAL A 18 15.80 5.85 5.85
C VAL A 18 15.03 6.43 4.67
N ARG A 19 13.98 7.20 4.98
CA ARG A 19 13.13 7.85 3.99
C ARG A 19 13.50 9.31 3.82
N THR A 20 13.45 9.80 2.59
CA THR A 20 13.74 11.19 2.26
C THR A 20 12.45 12.00 2.23
N ILE A 21 12.37 13.08 3.01
CA ILE A 21 11.24 14.02 2.95
C ILE A 21 11.23 14.67 1.57
N GLY A 22 10.05 14.69 0.95
CA GLY A 22 9.89 15.12 -0.44
C GLY A 22 9.81 13.97 -1.45
N ARG A 23 10.01 12.70 -1.03
CA ARG A 23 9.72 11.52 -1.84
C ARG A 23 8.79 10.58 -1.08
N TYR A 24 7.61 10.37 -1.62
CA TYR A 24 6.54 9.58 -1.03
C TYR A 24 6.20 8.37 -1.90
N TYR A 25 5.46 7.41 -1.30
CA TYR A 25 5.12 6.16 -1.96
C TYR A 25 3.60 5.92 -1.93
N PRO A 26 3.01 5.35 -2.98
CA PRO A 26 1.56 5.12 -3.07
C PRO A 26 0.98 4.33 -1.89
N SER A 27 1.71 3.33 -1.40
CA SER A 27 1.29 2.51 -0.25
C SER A 27 1.15 3.30 1.07
N GLU A 28 1.59 4.55 1.12
CA GLU A 28 1.48 5.42 2.29
C GLU A 28 0.13 6.11 2.40
N VAL A 29 -0.59 6.27 1.27
CA VAL A 29 -1.84 7.04 1.24
C VAL A 29 -2.94 6.47 2.14
N GLY A 30 -3.05 5.15 2.19
CA GLY A 30 -4.02 4.45 3.03
C GLY A 30 -3.57 4.20 4.47
N GLN A 31 -2.34 4.59 4.83
CA GLN A 31 -1.82 4.44 6.19
C GLN A 31 -2.29 5.59 7.09
N CYS A 32 -2.30 5.36 8.40
CA CYS A 32 -2.43 6.46 9.36
C CYS A 32 -1.31 7.48 9.15
N MET A 33 -1.67 8.75 8.89
CA MET A 33 -0.69 9.80 8.57
C MET A 33 0.36 9.97 9.68
N ARG A 34 -0.04 9.84 10.95
CA ARG A 34 0.90 9.89 12.09
C ARG A 34 1.89 8.73 12.05
N LYS A 35 1.46 7.51 11.70
CA LYS A 35 2.36 6.37 11.50
C LYS A 35 3.37 6.67 10.40
N THR A 36 2.91 7.19 9.26
CA THR A 36 3.78 7.58 8.14
C THR A 36 4.76 8.66 8.58
N TRP A 37 4.30 9.71 9.29
CA TRP A 37 5.16 10.76 9.82
C TRP A 37 6.30 10.21 10.72
N TYR A 38 5.96 9.30 11.66
CA TYR A 38 6.99 8.65 12.48
C TYR A 38 7.96 7.83 11.64
N THR A 39 7.49 7.16 10.59
CA THR A 39 8.37 6.37 9.71
C THR A 39 9.44 7.22 9.04
N PHE A 40 9.14 8.48 8.72
CA PHE A 40 10.12 9.44 8.20
C PHE A 40 11.04 10.01 9.28
N ARG A 41 10.52 10.26 10.50
CA ARG A 41 11.25 10.94 11.57
C ARG A 41 12.04 10.01 12.49
N ASN A 42 11.53 8.82 12.71
CA ASN A 42 12.12 7.82 13.59
C ASN A 42 11.96 6.44 12.99
N PRO A 43 12.65 6.14 11.88
CA PRO A 43 12.52 4.87 11.19
C PRO A 43 12.90 3.71 12.13
N LYS A 44 12.08 2.65 12.12
CA LYS A 44 12.30 1.42 12.88
C LYS A 44 12.60 0.27 11.92
N PRO A 45 13.38 -0.73 12.34
CA PRO A 45 13.54 -1.95 11.56
C PRO A 45 12.17 -2.64 11.40
N LEU A 46 11.98 -3.27 10.25
CA LEU A 46 10.82 -4.13 10.06
C LEU A 46 10.97 -5.38 10.95
N ASP A 47 9.86 -5.78 11.53
CA ASP A 47 9.73 -7.05 12.23
C ASP A 47 10.06 -8.23 11.31
N LYS A 48 10.69 -9.29 11.84
CA LYS A 48 11.13 -10.45 11.06
C LYS A 48 9.95 -11.18 10.39
N GLU A 49 8.85 -11.34 11.12
CA GLU A 49 7.66 -11.98 10.56
C GLU A 49 7.01 -11.14 9.45
N LEU A 50 7.02 -9.81 9.56
CA LEU A 50 6.56 -8.92 8.50
C LEU A 50 7.44 -9.02 7.24
N LYS A 51 8.76 -9.18 7.39
CA LYS A 51 9.66 -9.39 6.25
C LYS A 51 9.32 -10.69 5.50
N LYS A 52 9.07 -11.79 6.22
CA LYS A 52 8.63 -13.07 5.62
C LYS A 52 7.30 -12.92 4.89
N ILE A 53 6.34 -12.18 5.49
CA ILE A 53 5.04 -11.91 4.87
C ILE A 53 5.18 -11.11 3.57
N PHE A 54 6.06 -10.10 3.55
CA PHE A 54 6.32 -9.30 2.36
C PHE A 54 7.02 -10.12 1.27
N GLU A 55 8.01 -10.93 1.63
CA GLU A 55 8.69 -11.81 0.67
C GLU A 55 7.71 -12.81 0.06
N ALA A 56 6.85 -13.44 0.87
CA ALA A 56 5.81 -14.32 0.36
C ALA A 56 4.83 -13.58 -0.59
N GLY A 57 4.53 -12.31 -0.31
CA GLY A 57 3.76 -11.45 -1.20
C GLY A 57 4.47 -11.24 -2.54
N ASN A 58 5.76 -10.87 -2.52
CA ASN A 58 6.55 -10.66 -3.73
C ASN A 58 6.58 -11.90 -4.63
N ARG A 59 6.71 -13.11 -4.04
CA ARG A 59 6.66 -14.37 -4.81
C ARG A 59 5.32 -14.60 -5.49
N LEU A 60 4.23 -14.17 -4.85
CA LEU A 60 2.91 -14.27 -5.46
C LEU A 60 2.72 -13.26 -6.62
N HIS A 61 3.32 -12.07 -6.56
CA HIS A 61 3.35 -11.13 -7.68
C HIS A 61 4.10 -11.74 -8.88
N GLU A 62 5.30 -12.33 -8.66
CA GLU A 62 6.03 -13.04 -9.70
C GLU A 62 5.19 -14.16 -10.33
N PHE A 63 4.50 -14.95 -9.50
CA PHE A 63 3.62 -16.02 -9.97
C PHE A 63 2.48 -15.50 -10.86
N VAL A 64 1.82 -14.39 -10.46
CA VAL A 64 0.74 -13.79 -11.26
C VAL A 64 1.26 -13.30 -12.61
N ALA A 65 2.41 -12.64 -12.64
CA ALA A 65 3.04 -12.21 -13.89
C ALA A 65 3.38 -13.41 -14.81
N ASP A 66 3.79 -14.55 -14.25
CA ASP A 66 4.03 -15.77 -15.02
C ASP A 66 2.74 -16.39 -15.56
N VAL A 67 1.63 -16.29 -14.80
CA VAL A 67 0.30 -16.71 -15.28
C VAL A 67 -0.13 -15.85 -16.49
N PHE A 68 0.06 -14.52 -16.43
CA PHE A 68 -0.28 -13.63 -17.54
C PHE A 68 0.59 -13.84 -18.80
N LYS A 69 1.84 -14.31 -18.63
CA LYS A 69 2.75 -14.63 -19.76
C LYS A 69 2.48 -15.97 -20.40
N SER A 70 1.69 -16.83 -19.76
CA SER A 70 1.53 -18.20 -20.20
C SER A 70 0.70 -18.30 -21.48
N ASP A 71 1.20 -19.03 -22.47
CA ASP A 71 0.47 -19.36 -23.69
C ASP A 71 -0.83 -20.14 -23.44
N LYS A 72 -1.01 -20.68 -22.21
CA LYS A 72 -2.23 -21.36 -21.79
C LYS A 72 -3.37 -20.39 -21.49
N ASN A 73 -3.08 -19.10 -21.36
CA ASN A 73 -4.04 -18.05 -21.04
C ASN A 73 -4.11 -17.04 -22.20
N PRO A 74 -4.63 -17.44 -23.38
CA PRO A 74 -4.60 -16.61 -24.59
C PRO A 74 -5.51 -15.38 -24.52
N GLU A 75 -6.38 -15.27 -23.52
CA GLU A 75 -7.32 -14.17 -23.30
C GLU A 75 -6.65 -12.88 -22.79
N VAL A 76 -5.47 -13.00 -22.21
CA VAL A 76 -4.68 -11.87 -21.72
C VAL A 76 -3.28 -11.88 -22.32
N GLU A 77 -2.64 -10.72 -22.31
CA GLU A 77 -1.25 -10.54 -22.69
C GLU A 77 -0.60 -9.58 -21.69
N LEU A 78 0.47 -10.01 -21.05
CA LEU A 78 1.28 -9.13 -20.21
C LEU A 78 2.07 -8.19 -21.11
N ILE A 79 1.82 -6.88 -21.00
CA ILE A 79 2.54 -5.84 -21.74
C ILE A 79 3.84 -5.50 -21.02
N GLU A 80 3.74 -5.19 -19.73
CA GLU A 80 4.87 -4.75 -18.91
C GLU A 80 4.61 -5.11 -17.44
N LYS A 81 5.69 -5.34 -16.68
CA LYS A 81 5.66 -5.56 -15.24
C LYS A 81 6.58 -4.60 -14.50
N GLU A 82 6.27 -4.34 -13.21
CA GLU A 82 7.05 -3.46 -12.33
C GLU A 82 7.33 -2.09 -12.94
N ILE A 83 6.30 -1.46 -13.53
CA ILE A 83 6.40 -0.19 -14.25
C ILE A 83 6.72 0.94 -13.29
N PRO A 84 7.90 1.56 -13.39
CA PRO A 84 8.24 2.69 -12.54
C PRO A 84 7.43 3.92 -12.95
N PHE A 85 7.02 4.73 -11.97
CA PHE A 85 6.39 6.01 -12.23
C PHE A 85 6.80 7.07 -11.21
N GLU A 86 6.65 8.34 -11.61
CA GLU A 86 6.79 9.50 -10.74
C GLU A 86 5.70 10.53 -11.05
N ILE A 87 5.06 11.04 -10.02
CA ILE A 87 4.12 12.16 -10.09
C ILE A 87 4.76 13.32 -9.34
N ALA A 88 5.09 14.40 -10.06
CA ALA A 88 5.58 15.63 -9.45
C ALA A 88 4.40 16.44 -8.90
N VAL A 89 4.49 16.84 -7.63
CA VAL A 89 3.47 17.67 -6.95
C VAL A 89 4.19 18.78 -6.21
N ASP A 90 3.98 20.03 -6.64
CA ASP A 90 4.59 21.20 -6.02
C ASP A 90 6.12 21.05 -5.82
N ASN A 91 6.55 20.75 -4.58
CA ASN A 91 7.95 20.58 -4.19
C ASN A 91 8.29 19.16 -3.68
N PHE A 92 7.45 18.18 -3.99
CA PHE A 92 7.70 16.77 -3.68
C PHE A 92 7.29 15.86 -4.85
N ILE A 93 7.67 14.61 -4.77
CA ILE A 93 7.31 13.59 -5.75
C ILE A 93 6.65 12.38 -5.05
N ILE A 94 5.69 11.77 -5.75
CA ILE A 94 5.15 10.46 -5.41
C ILE A 94 5.71 9.48 -6.43
N SER A 95 6.41 8.44 -5.99
CA SER A 95 7.06 7.48 -6.87
C SER A 95 6.83 6.06 -6.41
N GLY A 96 6.78 5.14 -7.35
CA GLY A 96 6.55 3.74 -7.06
C GLY A 96 6.73 2.86 -8.28
N ARG A 97 6.24 1.64 -8.16
CA ARG A 97 6.12 0.68 -9.25
C ARG A 97 4.72 0.11 -9.25
N ILE A 98 4.21 -0.10 -10.43
CA ILE A 98 2.93 -0.77 -10.68
C ILE A 98 3.28 -2.23 -10.95
N ASP A 99 2.47 -3.16 -10.44
CA ASP A 99 2.77 -4.57 -10.57
C ASP A 99 2.74 -5.01 -12.04
N ASP A 100 1.60 -4.92 -12.70
CA ASP A 100 1.42 -5.41 -14.08
C ASP A 100 0.54 -4.47 -14.91
N LEU A 101 0.88 -4.37 -16.21
CA LEU A 101 0.01 -3.83 -17.25
C LEU A 101 -0.35 -4.96 -18.21
N ILE A 102 -1.62 -5.21 -18.39
CA ILE A 102 -2.13 -6.26 -19.29
C ILE A 102 -2.99 -5.70 -20.42
N HIS A 103 -3.03 -6.43 -21.53
CA HIS A 103 -3.99 -6.27 -22.59
C HIS A 103 -5.02 -7.39 -22.53
N ILE A 104 -6.31 -7.05 -22.41
CA ILE A 104 -7.42 -8.00 -22.40
C ILE A 104 -7.90 -8.15 -23.86
N LYS A 105 -7.57 -9.25 -24.51
CA LYS A 105 -7.78 -9.44 -25.95
C LYS A 105 -9.25 -9.37 -26.37
N LEU A 106 -10.17 -9.86 -25.53
CA LEU A 106 -11.59 -9.87 -25.84
C LEU A 106 -12.18 -8.46 -25.96
N SER A 107 -11.87 -7.59 -24.99
CA SER A 107 -12.35 -6.19 -24.97
C SER A 107 -11.43 -5.24 -25.73
N LYS A 108 -10.22 -5.67 -26.11
CA LYS A 108 -9.15 -4.85 -26.68
C LYS A 108 -8.75 -3.68 -25.78
N GLN A 109 -8.89 -3.82 -24.48
CA GLN A 109 -8.58 -2.80 -23.49
C GLN A 109 -7.28 -3.12 -22.75
N GLN A 110 -6.60 -2.09 -22.31
CA GLN A 110 -5.51 -2.21 -21.36
C GLN A 110 -6.03 -2.01 -19.94
N ALA A 111 -5.48 -2.73 -18.99
CA ALA A 111 -5.78 -2.57 -17.58
C ALA A 111 -4.50 -2.67 -16.76
N LEU A 112 -4.38 -1.81 -15.74
CA LEU A 112 -3.37 -1.96 -14.71
C LEU A 112 -3.85 -3.00 -13.70
N VAL A 113 -2.96 -3.89 -13.29
CA VAL A 113 -3.27 -4.90 -12.27
C VAL A 113 -2.39 -4.64 -11.05
N GLU A 114 -3.02 -4.46 -9.92
CA GLU A 114 -2.37 -4.41 -8.61
C GLU A 114 -2.68 -5.69 -7.86
N VAL A 115 -1.65 -6.45 -7.57
CA VAL A 115 -1.74 -7.77 -6.92
C VAL A 115 -1.66 -7.62 -5.41
N LYS A 116 -2.55 -8.25 -4.69
CA LYS A 116 -2.55 -8.29 -3.23
C LYS A 116 -2.72 -9.72 -2.72
N SER A 117 -1.91 -10.10 -1.77
CA SER A 117 -2.05 -11.40 -1.12
C SER A 117 -2.91 -11.28 0.15
N THR A 118 -3.80 -12.25 0.36
CA THR A 118 -4.64 -12.35 1.56
C THR A 118 -4.50 -13.73 2.20
N LYS A 119 -4.95 -13.85 3.45
CA LYS A 119 -5.08 -15.15 4.12
C LYS A 119 -6.36 -15.86 3.72
N ASP A 120 -7.42 -15.10 3.49
CA ASP A 120 -8.77 -15.58 3.31
C ASP A 120 -9.53 -14.63 2.38
N LEU A 121 -10.26 -15.17 1.43
CA LEU A 121 -11.10 -14.45 0.48
C LEU A 121 -12.57 -14.38 0.91
N ASP A 122 -13.01 -15.24 1.85
CA ASP A 122 -14.43 -15.35 2.21
C ASP A 122 -14.93 -14.07 2.91
N TYR A 123 -14.05 -13.35 3.60
CA TYR A 123 -14.37 -12.09 4.27
C TYR A 123 -14.05 -10.84 3.43
N LEU A 124 -13.63 -11.02 2.18
CA LEU A 124 -13.28 -9.91 1.31
C LEU A 124 -14.47 -9.58 0.38
N GLU A 125 -15.49 -8.93 0.90
CA GLU A 125 -16.66 -8.51 0.11
C GLU A 125 -16.34 -7.33 -0.80
N GLU A 126 -15.59 -6.36 -0.29
CA GLU A 126 -15.15 -5.16 -1.00
C GLU A 126 -13.63 -5.02 -0.99
N PRO A 127 -13.04 -4.28 -1.95
CA PRO A 127 -11.61 -4.06 -1.96
C PRO A 127 -11.21 -3.15 -0.80
N ASN A 128 -10.02 -3.38 -0.24
CA ASN A 128 -9.50 -2.51 0.82
C ASN A 128 -9.31 -1.08 0.28
N GLU A 129 -9.84 -0.08 1.00
CA GLU A 129 -9.75 1.34 0.65
C GLU A 129 -8.32 1.76 0.30
N SER A 130 -7.33 1.33 1.10
CA SER A 130 -5.93 1.69 0.87
C SER A 130 -5.37 1.18 -0.46
N HIS A 131 -5.85 0.03 -0.93
CA HIS A 131 -5.44 -0.52 -2.22
C HIS A 131 -6.12 0.20 -3.39
N VAL A 132 -7.40 0.60 -3.20
CA VAL A 132 -8.10 1.44 -4.18
C VAL A 132 -7.37 2.77 -4.35
N LEU A 133 -7.05 3.46 -3.25
CA LEU A 133 -6.31 4.73 -3.28
C LEU A 133 -4.94 4.58 -3.96
N GLN A 134 -4.23 3.49 -3.70
CA GLN A 134 -2.96 3.18 -4.35
C GLN A 134 -3.13 3.03 -5.87
N LEU A 135 -4.15 2.26 -6.31
CA LEU A 135 -4.41 2.03 -7.73
C LEU A 135 -4.84 3.31 -8.45
N GLN A 136 -5.57 4.23 -7.80
CA GLN A 136 -5.92 5.54 -8.39
C GLN A 136 -4.68 6.35 -8.79
N LEU A 137 -3.62 6.34 -7.97
CA LEU A 137 -2.35 6.98 -8.34
C LEU A 137 -1.72 6.34 -9.58
N TYR A 138 -1.79 5.02 -9.69
CA TYR A 138 -1.26 4.27 -10.82
C TYR A 138 -2.03 4.54 -12.11
N LEU A 139 -3.36 4.55 -12.04
CA LEU A 139 -4.23 4.87 -13.17
C LEU A 139 -3.94 6.28 -13.71
N HIS A 140 -3.82 7.27 -12.80
CA HIS A 140 -3.44 8.64 -13.18
C HIS A 140 -2.06 8.70 -13.86
N ALA A 141 -1.05 8.11 -13.22
CA ALA A 141 0.34 8.18 -13.69
C ALA A 141 0.53 7.60 -15.09
N ASN A 142 -0.27 6.60 -15.47
CA ASN A 142 -0.16 5.92 -16.75
C ASN A 142 -1.26 6.31 -17.74
N ASN A 143 -2.13 7.24 -17.37
CA ASN A 143 -3.26 7.66 -18.20
C ASN A 143 -4.14 6.47 -18.65
N VAL A 144 -4.36 5.52 -17.75
CA VAL A 144 -5.20 4.33 -17.95
C VAL A 144 -6.48 4.50 -17.15
N GLN A 145 -7.63 4.18 -17.76
CA GLN A 145 -8.94 4.36 -17.13
C GLN A 145 -9.35 3.17 -16.25
N ASP A 146 -8.89 1.98 -16.60
CA ASP A 146 -9.34 0.74 -15.98
C ASP A 146 -8.23 0.05 -15.22
N GLY A 147 -8.51 -0.33 -13.99
CA GLY A 147 -7.61 -1.09 -13.13
C GLY A 147 -8.29 -2.29 -12.51
N ILE A 148 -7.50 -3.26 -12.14
CA ILE A 148 -7.92 -4.50 -11.48
C ILE A 148 -7.15 -4.64 -10.17
N LEU A 149 -7.87 -4.70 -9.05
CA LEU A 149 -7.31 -5.20 -7.80
C LEU A 149 -7.47 -6.72 -7.79
N LEU A 150 -6.37 -7.44 -7.90
CA LEU A 150 -6.34 -8.89 -7.87
C LEU A 150 -5.89 -9.37 -6.49
N TYR A 151 -6.80 -9.95 -5.73
CA TYR A 151 -6.47 -10.60 -4.46
C TYR A 151 -6.23 -12.10 -4.66
N LEU A 152 -5.09 -12.56 -4.17
CA LEU A 152 -4.70 -13.96 -4.21
C LEU A 152 -4.62 -14.54 -2.79
N GLU A 153 -5.32 -15.63 -2.55
CA GLU A 153 -5.24 -16.33 -1.28
C GLU A 153 -3.95 -17.16 -1.20
N LYS A 154 -3.16 -16.91 -0.14
CA LYS A 154 -1.80 -17.47 -0.01
C LYS A 154 -1.72 -18.99 -0.01
N ASN A 155 -2.74 -19.64 0.56
CA ASN A 155 -2.71 -21.09 0.81
C ASN A 155 -3.30 -21.91 -0.33
N THR A 156 -4.19 -21.33 -1.15
CA THR A 156 -4.98 -22.05 -2.15
C THR A 156 -4.75 -21.56 -3.57
N LEU A 157 -4.15 -20.37 -3.73
CA LEU A 157 -4.03 -19.62 -4.98
C LEU A 157 -5.38 -19.26 -5.61
N LYS A 158 -6.49 -19.39 -4.86
CA LYS A 158 -7.77 -18.83 -5.30
C LYS A 158 -7.66 -17.32 -5.41
N SER A 159 -8.41 -16.74 -6.34
CA SER A 159 -8.37 -15.31 -6.60
C SER A 159 -9.74 -14.66 -6.53
N LYS A 160 -9.75 -13.37 -6.21
CA LYS A 160 -10.90 -12.48 -6.32
C LYS A 160 -10.44 -11.17 -6.94
N THR A 161 -11.21 -10.67 -7.90
CA THR A 161 -10.87 -9.43 -8.61
C THR A 161 -11.93 -8.38 -8.40
N PHE A 162 -11.47 -7.12 -8.33
CA PHE A 162 -12.34 -5.95 -8.31
C PHE A 162 -11.90 -5.01 -9.43
N HIS A 163 -12.85 -4.61 -10.26
CA HIS A 163 -12.63 -3.62 -11.30
C HIS A 163 -12.71 -2.21 -10.69
N ILE A 164 -11.71 -1.40 -10.96
CA ILE A 164 -11.60 -0.02 -10.45
C ILE A 164 -11.43 0.90 -11.64
N THR A 165 -12.34 1.86 -11.77
CA THR A 165 -12.23 2.92 -12.76
C THR A 165 -11.55 4.15 -12.15
N TYR A 166 -10.78 4.88 -12.94
CA TYR A 166 -10.15 6.12 -12.50
C TYR A 166 -11.20 7.14 -12.05
N ASP A 167 -10.98 7.73 -10.89
CA ASP A 167 -11.79 8.80 -10.31
C ASP A 167 -10.90 10.00 -9.99
N GLU A 168 -11.05 11.06 -10.78
CA GLU A 168 -10.30 12.31 -10.62
C GLU A 168 -10.51 12.96 -9.24
N LYS A 169 -11.72 12.87 -8.67
CA LYS A 169 -12.00 13.44 -7.34
C LYS A 169 -11.24 12.69 -6.26
N MET A 170 -11.22 11.37 -6.35
CA MET A 170 -10.44 10.53 -5.45
C MET A 170 -8.95 10.80 -5.59
N TYR A 171 -8.44 10.90 -6.82
CA TYR A 171 -7.04 11.27 -7.07
C TYR A 171 -6.70 12.63 -6.43
N ASN A 172 -7.51 13.65 -6.64
CA ASN A 172 -7.29 14.97 -6.05
C ASN A 172 -7.28 14.92 -4.50
N HIS A 173 -8.17 14.15 -3.89
CA HIS A 173 -8.16 13.93 -2.45
C HIS A 173 -6.86 13.26 -1.97
N ILE A 174 -6.33 12.29 -2.73
CA ILE A 174 -5.04 11.64 -2.45
C ILE A 174 -3.90 12.66 -2.47
N ILE A 175 -3.87 13.52 -3.49
CA ILE A 175 -2.84 14.55 -3.62
C ILE A 175 -2.87 15.53 -2.45
N GLU A 176 -4.06 15.98 -2.02
CA GLU A 176 -4.21 16.85 -0.85
C GLU A 176 -3.70 16.17 0.43
N ARG A 177 -3.95 14.87 0.59
CA ARG A 177 -3.44 14.10 1.71
C ARG A 177 -1.91 14.05 1.74
N PHE A 178 -1.25 13.90 0.58
CA PHE A 178 0.21 13.97 0.49
C PHE A 178 0.75 15.40 0.74
N ARG A 179 0.05 16.44 0.29
CA ARG A 179 0.37 17.84 0.62
C ARG A 179 0.38 18.07 2.13
N GLU A 180 -0.66 17.59 2.81
CA GLU A 180 -0.74 17.70 4.26
C GLU A 180 0.42 16.95 4.95
N LEU A 181 0.68 15.70 4.55
CA LEU A 181 1.81 14.92 5.08
C LEU A 181 3.14 15.66 4.87
N HIS A 182 3.39 16.16 3.65
CA HIS A 182 4.61 16.91 3.33
C HIS A 182 4.75 18.14 4.21
N LYS A 183 3.70 18.96 4.32
CA LYS A 183 3.67 20.14 5.20
C LYS A 183 4.00 19.75 6.64
N LYS A 184 3.36 18.72 7.19
CA LYS A 184 3.60 18.24 8.56
C LYS A 184 5.05 17.75 8.77
N LEU A 185 5.63 17.10 7.77
CA LEU A 185 7.03 16.66 7.81
C LEU A 185 8.00 17.83 7.74
N VAL A 186 7.82 18.78 6.84
CA VAL A 186 8.69 19.96 6.70
C VAL A 186 8.64 20.83 7.95
N THR A 187 7.44 21.09 8.48
CA THR A 187 7.26 21.92 9.71
C THR A 187 7.50 21.15 11.00
N THR A 188 7.85 19.88 10.95
CA THR A 188 8.01 19.01 12.12
C THR A 188 6.77 18.96 13.03
N THR A 189 5.60 19.19 12.46
CA THR A 189 4.32 19.20 13.18
C THR A 189 3.73 17.79 13.20
N LEU A 190 3.45 17.25 14.38
CA LEU A 190 2.88 15.92 14.54
C LEU A 190 1.43 15.89 14.03
N PRO A 191 1.07 14.98 13.09
CA PRO A 191 -0.31 14.82 12.64
C PRO A 191 -1.24 14.30 13.75
N LEU A 192 -2.54 14.51 13.62
CA LEU A 192 -3.54 13.85 14.50
C LEU A 192 -3.45 12.33 14.36
N PRO A 193 -3.72 11.57 15.44
CA PRO A 193 -3.71 10.11 15.42
C PRO A 193 -5.01 9.57 14.80
N GLU A 194 -5.22 9.82 13.52
CA GLU A 194 -6.48 9.57 12.82
C GLU A 194 -7.03 8.15 13.01
N ALA A 195 -6.15 7.14 13.04
CA ALA A 195 -6.57 5.76 13.28
C ALA A 195 -7.09 5.50 14.71
N ARG A 196 -6.66 6.30 15.71
CA ARG A 196 -7.21 6.24 17.08
C ARG A 196 -8.55 6.96 17.19
N LEU A 197 -8.74 8.02 16.38
CA LEU A 197 -9.93 8.85 16.39
C LEU A 197 -11.09 8.26 15.55
N ASN A 198 -10.80 7.26 14.70
CA ASN A 198 -11.79 6.60 13.85
C ASN A 198 -11.95 5.14 14.28
N GLU A 199 -13.15 4.76 14.74
CA GLU A 199 -13.45 3.41 15.22
C GLU A 199 -13.16 2.33 14.16
N ASP A 200 -13.48 2.60 12.89
CA ASP A 200 -13.27 1.67 11.78
C ASP A 200 -11.78 1.48 11.43
N LYS A 201 -10.90 2.38 11.88
CA LYS A 201 -9.46 2.35 11.60
C LYS A 201 -8.61 1.98 12.83
N GLN A 202 -9.20 1.79 14.01
CA GLN A 202 -8.45 1.45 15.24
C GLN A 202 -7.67 0.14 15.14
N TRP A 203 -8.10 -0.79 14.28
CA TRP A 203 -7.36 -2.02 14.01
C TRP A 203 -5.91 -1.77 13.55
N MET A 204 -5.66 -0.64 12.85
CA MET A 204 -4.31 -0.24 12.43
C MET A 204 -3.37 0.00 13.61
N CYS A 205 -3.90 0.35 14.79
CA CYS A 205 -3.11 0.63 15.98
C CYS A 205 -2.58 -0.65 16.62
N ARG A 206 -3.25 -1.81 16.44
CA ARG A 206 -2.88 -3.09 17.07
C ARG A 206 -1.49 -3.58 16.64
N SER A 207 -1.14 -3.37 15.38
CA SER A 207 0.16 -3.76 14.80
C SER A 207 1.06 -2.55 14.48
N CYS A 208 0.72 -1.36 14.98
CA CYS A 208 1.50 -0.16 14.70
C CYS A 208 2.82 -0.16 15.50
N PRO A 209 3.98 -0.11 14.83
CA PRO A 209 5.28 -0.10 15.53
C PRO A 209 5.49 1.16 16.38
N TYR A 210 4.68 2.20 16.16
CA TYR A 210 4.76 3.49 16.86
C TYR A 210 3.62 3.68 17.88
N ASN A 211 2.92 2.62 18.26
CA ASN A 211 1.78 2.70 19.17
C ASN A 211 2.17 3.39 20.50
N LYS A 212 3.29 2.95 21.11
CA LYS A 212 3.78 3.51 22.37
C LYS A 212 4.11 5.00 22.28
N GLU A 213 4.83 5.41 21.25
CA GLU A 213 5.16 6.82 20.98
C GLU A 213 3.90 7.64 20.75
N CYS A 214 2.97 7.11 19.97
CA CYS A 214 1.70 7.78 19.66
C CYS A 214 0.87 8.06 20.93
N PHE A 215 0.83 7.12 21.89
CA PHE A 215 0.13 7.32 23.16
C PHE A 215 0.89 8.30 24.08
N ARG A 216 2.21 8.23 24.13
CA ARG A 216 3.02 9.17 24.90
C ARG A 216 2.88 10.61 24.40
N ASP A 217 2.93 10.80 23.07
CA ASP A 217 2.96 12.10 22.43
C ASP A 217 1.57 12.74 22.31
N THR A 218 0.53 12.00 22.55
CA THR A 218 -0.87 12.49 22.69
C THR A 218 -1.66 11.53 23.59
N PRO A 219 -1.69 11.77 24.89
CA PRO A 219 -2.51 11.01 25.84
C PRO A 219 -4.01 11.10 25.51
N ASP A 220 -4.79 10.09 25.91
CA ASP A 220 -6.22 10.03 25.58
C ASP A 220 -7.02 11.25 26.08
N GLY A 221 -6.64 11.83 27.21
CA GLY A 221 -7.28 13.04 27.74
C GLY A 221 -7.20 14.26 26.83
N GLU A 222 -6.16 14.34 26.00
CA GLU A 222 -5.99 15.43 25.02
C GLU A 222 -6.80 15.23 23.73
N LEU A 223 -7.30 14.01 23.50
CA LEU A 223 -8.08 13.66 22.32
C LEU A 223 -9.58 13.92 22.49
N SER A 224 -10.04 14.17 23.70
CA SER A 224 -11.47 14.37 24.01
C SER A 224 -12.12 15.51 23.20
N GLY A 225 -11.34 16.53 22.80
CA GLY A 225 -11.81 17.63 21.96
C GLY A 225 -11.93 17.30 20.46
N PHE A 226 -11.44 16.14 20.02
CA PHE A 226 -11.46 15.71 18.62
C PHE A 226 -12.42 14.55 18.35
N LEU A 227 -12.99 13.96 19.40
CA LEU A 227 -13.99 12.90 19.25
C LEU A 227 -15.34 13.55 18.91
N PRO A 228 -16.11 13.01 17.95
CA PRO A 228 -17.47 13.47 17.69
C PRO A 228 -18.29 13.33 18.99
N SER A 229 -19.04 14.36 19.34
CA SER A 229 -20.04 14.28 20.43
C SER A 229 -20.97 13.11 20.12
N LYS A 230 -21.09 12.18 21.06
CA LYS A 230 -22.02 11.05 20.96
C LYS A 230 -23.46 11.51 20.87
#